data_0b1d8b12a1bdcdf13eb615e3ca823383
#
_entry.id   0b1d8b12a1bdcdf13eb615e3ca823383
#
_cell.length_a   1.000
_cell.length_b   1.000
_cell.length_c   1.000
_cell.angle_alpha   90.00
_cell.angle_beta   90.00
_cell.angle_gamma   90.00
#
_symmetry.space_group_name_H-M   'P 1'
#
loop_
_entity.id
_entity.type
_entity.pdbx_description
1 polymer ?
#
loop_
_entity_poly.entity_id
_entity_poly.type
_entity_poly.pdbx_seq_one_letter_code
_entity_poly.pdbx_strand_id
1 'polypeptide(L)'
;MKTVFLAEDDMTMVGLLTTLLKMEGYQVTVMGRDADIVESVLKTKPDILLMDVRMIDRNGIEELARLRKSPGGDAVHVLMTSGLDVKEQCLENGANGFILKPFMPEELFNCLRSMG
;
A
#
# COMPACT_ATOMS: atom_id res chain seq x y z
N MET A 1 -0.68 -17.55 -5.00
CA MET A 1 0.05 -16.75 -3.99
C MET A 1 -0.30 -15.29 -4.18
N LYS A 2 -0.69 -14.63 -3.10
CA LYS A 2 -1.06 -13.21 -3.19
C LYS A 2 0.16 -12.32 -3.28
N THR A 3 0.04 -11.25 -4.05
CA THR A 3 1.11 -10.29 -4.29
C THR A 3 0.79 -8.96 -3.64
N VAL A 4 1.82 -8.37 -3.02
CA VAL A 4 1.73 -7.04 -2.40
C VAL A 4 2.76 -6.14 -3.07
N PHE A 5 2.28 -4.97 -3.54
CA PHE A 5 3.17 -3.91 -3.99
C PHE A 5 3.34 -2.93 -2.83
N LEU A 6 4.57 -2.73 -2.40
CA LEU A 6 4.89 -1.90 -1.25
C LEU A 6 5.39 -0.54 -1.72
N ALA A 7 4.60 0.51 -1.44
CA ALA A 7 4.96 1.89 -1.74
C ALA A 7 5.34 2.61 -0.45
N GLU A 8 6.61 2.55 -0.11
CA GLU A 8 7.21 3.09 1.10
C GLU A 8 8.63 3.53 0.77
N ASP A 9 9.05 4.68 1.26
CA ASP A 9 10.40 5.19 1.01
C ASP A 9 11.34 5.16 2.23
N ASP A 10 10.82 4.86 3.41
CA ASP A 10 11.64 4.61 4.59
C ASP A 10 12.22 3.20 4.48
N MET A 11 13.53 3.11 4.22
CA MET A 11 14.19 1.82 3.96
C MET A 11 14.15 0.86 5.15
N THR A 12 14.13 1.37 6.38
CA THR A 12 13.97 0.53 7.57
C THR A 12 12.59 -0.12 7.58
N MET A 13 11.57 0.65 7.28
CA MET A 13 10.20 0.17 7.21
C MET A 13 10.01 -0.80 6.04
N VAL A 14 10.63 -0.51 4.89
CA VAL A 14 10.62 -1.43 3.74
C VAL A 14 11.17 -2.80 4.12
N GLY A 15 12.32 -2.82 4.80
CA GLY A 15 12.93 -4.08 5.24
C GLY A 15 12.04 -4.86 6.20
N LEU A 16 11.48 -4.17 7.18
CA LEU A 16 10.60 -4.79 8.18
C LEU A 16 9.34 -5.36 7.51
N LEU A 17 8.64 -4.55 6.74
CA LEU A 17 7.40 -4.97 6.09
C LEU A 17 7.63 -6.09 5.09
N THR A 18 8.71 -6.01 4.31
CA THR A 18 9.06 -7.08 3.36
C THR A 18 9.25 -8.40 4.08
N THR A 19 9.98 -8.39 5.20
CA THR A 19 10.22 -9.60 5.99
C THR A 19 8.92 -10.16 6.53
N LEU A 20 8.10 -9.32 7.15
CA LEU A 20 6.82 -9.75 7.73
C LEU A 20 5.88 -10.32 6.66
N LEU A 21 5.75 -9.64 5.54
CA LEU A 21 4.87 -10.08 4.46
C LEU A 21 5.31 -11.41 3.87
N LYS A 22 6.61 -11.58 3.65
CA LYS A 22 7.14 -12.86 3.15
C LYS A 22 6.89 -13.99 4.13
N MET A 23 7.00 -13.74 5.42
CA MET A 23 6.72 -14.75 6.45
C MET A 23 5.28 -15.23 6.41
N GLU A 24 4.35 -14.35 6.00
CA GLU A 24 2.94 -14.70 5.87
C GLU A 24 2.59 -15.26 4.49
N GLY A 25 3.57 -15.47 3.64
CA GLY A 25 3.37 -16.12 2.34
C GLY A 25 3.06 -15.18 1.18
N TYR A 26 3.19 -13.87 1.37
CA TYR A 26 2.99 -12.93 0.27
C TYR A 26 4.24 -12.79 -0.58
N GLN A 27 4.05 -12.57 -1.87
CA GLN A 27 5.10 -12.09 -2.75
C GLN A 27 5.13 -10.58 -2.68
N VAL A 28 6.31 -9.99 -2.50
CA VAL A 28 6.45 -8.54 -2.30
C VAL A 28 7.24 -7.92 -3.43
N THR A 29 6.69 -6.88 -4.04
CA THR A 29 7.39 -6.00 -4.97
C THR A 29 7.52 -4.64 -4.30
N VAL A 30 8.72 -4.11 -4.22
CA VAL A 30 8.95 -2.79 -3.63
C VAL A 30 9.03 -1.76 -4.75
N MET A 31 8.42 -0.59 -4.55
CA MET A 31 8.46 0.47 -5.57
C MET A 31 9.90 0.90 -5.86
N GLY A 32 10.17 1.21 -7.12
CA GLY A 32 11.42 1.82 -7.50
C GLY A 32 11.48 3.26 -6.99
N ARG A 33 12.68 3.74 -6.65
CA ARG A 33 12.88 5.06 -6.04
C ARG A 33 12.26 6.20 -6.86
N ASP A 34 12.51 6.20 -8.16
CA ASP A 34 12.03 7.26 -9.05
C ASP A 34 10.89 6.81 -9.96
N ALA A 35 10.32 5.63 -9.69
CA ALA A 35 9.27 5.08 -10.51
C ALA A 35 7.92 5.75 -10.23
N ASP A 36 7.07 5.79 -11.24
CA ASP A 36 5.68 6.20 -11.09
C ASP A 36 4.91 5.06 -10.41
N ILE A 37 4.33 5.34 -9.25
CA ILE A 37 3.62 4.30 -8.48
C ILE A 37 2.43 3.75 -9.26
N VAL A 38 1.60 4.63 -9.80
CA VAL A 38 0.38 4.20 -10.52
C VAL A 38 0.74 3.36 -11.73
N GLU A 39 1.69 3.81 -12.54
CA GLU A 39 2.16 3.06 -13.70
C GLU A 39 2.70 1.69 -13.30
N SER A 40 3.52 1.65 -12.24
CA SER A 40 4.10 0.40 -11.75
C SER A 40 3.02 -0.57 -11.26
N VAL A 41 2.03 -0.07 -10.53
CA VAL A 41 0.93 -0.89 -10.02
C VAL A 41 0.08 -1.43 -11.17
N LEU A 42 -0.24 -0.59 -12.14
CA LEU A 42 -1.04 -1.03 -13.29
C LEU A 42 -0.30 -2.07 -14.13
N LYS A 43 1.02 -1.96 -14.20
CA LYS A 43 1.85 -2.89 -14.95
C LYS A 43 2.01 -4.23 -14.24
N THR A 44 2.25 -4.21 -12.94
CA THR A 44 2.50 -5.44 -12.15
C THR A 44 1.23 -6.13 -11.70
N LYS A 45 0.12 -5.41 -11.65
CA LYS A 45 -1.20 -5.93 -11.24
C LYS A 45 -1.15 -6.70 -9.92
N PRO A 46 -0.69 -6.07 -8.84
CA PRO A 46 -0.66 -6.73 -7.54
C PRO A 46 -2.07 -6.94 -7.00
N ASP A 47 -2.23 -7.91 -6.12
CA ASP A 47 -3.50 -8.10 -5.42
C ASP A 47 -3.75 -6.96 -4.45
N ILE A 48 -2.69 -6.50 -3.78
CA ILE A 48 -2.77 -5.47 -2.75
C ILE A 48 -1.68 -4.43 -2.98
N LEU A 49 -2.04 -3.16 -2.84
CA LEU A 49 -1.09 -2.05 -2.74
C LEU A 49 -1.08 -1.59 -1.29
N LEU A 50 0.08 -1.71 -0.63
CA LEU A 50 0.30 -1.17 0.71
C LEU A 50 1.09 0.12 0.54
N MET A 51 0.48 1.26 0.86
CA MET A 51 1.07 2.56 0.56
C MET A 51 1.05 3.50 1.75
N ASP A 52 2.18 4.14 2.00
CA ASP A 52 2.27 5.19 3.01
C ASP A 52 1.64 6.48 2.45
N VAL A 53 0.89 7.17 3.29
CA VAL A 53 0.32 8.48 2.93
C VAL A 53 1.43 9.50 2.73
N ARG A 54 2.43 9.51 3.62
CA ARG A 54 3.52 10.48 3.55
C ARG A 54 4.80 9.85 3.04
N MET A 55 5.18 10.23 1.85
CA MET A 55 6.47 9.87 1.26
C MET A 55 7.22 11.17 0.96
N ILE A 56 8.53 11.07 0.79
CA ILE A 56 9.39 12.26 0.64
C ILE A 56 8.92 13.15 -0.50
N ASP A 57 8.70 12.57 -1.67
CA ASP A 57 8.37 13.32 -2.89
C ASP A 57 6.92 13.15 -3.34
N ARG A 58 6.08 12.46 -2.59
CA ARG A 58 4.75 12.07 -3.03
C ARG A 58 3.77 12.05 -1.88
N ASN A 59 2.53 12.34 -2.20
CA ASN A 59 1.42 12.18 -1.27
C ASN A 59 0.62 10.94 -1.67
N GLY A 60 0.54 9.96 -0.75
CA GLY A 60 -0.12 8.69 -1.04
C GLY A 60 -1.61 8.82 -1.35
N ILE A 61 -2.30 9.80 -0.75
CA ILE A 61 -3.72 10.02 -1.02
C ILE A 61 -3.92 10.52 -2.46
N GLU A 62 -3.04 11.41 -2.92
CA GLU A 62 -3.08 11.88 -4.31
C GLU A 62 -2.78 10.74 -5.29
N GLU A 63 -1.80 9.89 -4.95
CA GLU A 63 -1.48 8.72 -5.79
C GLU A 63 -2.66 7.74 -5.84
N LEU A 64 -3.33 7.54 -4.71
CA LEU A 64 -4.52 6.70 -4.65
C LEU A 64 -5.64 7.24 -5.56
N ALA A 65 -5.92 8.53 -5.45
CA ALA A 65 -6.94 9.16 -6.29
C ALA A 65 -6.60 9.01 -7.77
N ARG A 66 -5.33 9.18 -8.12
CA ARG A 66 -4.86 9.02 -9.51
C ARG A 66 -5.00 7.58 -9.98
N LEU A 67 -4.69 6.62 -9.11
CA LEU A 67 -4.84 5.19 -9.41
C LEU A 67 -6.31 4.87 -9.74
N ARG A 68 -7.23 5.33 -8.90
CA ARG A 68 -8.65 5.04 -9.06
C ARG A 68 -9.25 5.63 -10.34
N LYS A 69 -8.65 6.71 -10.85
CA LYS A 69 -9.08 7.32 -12.12
C LYS A 69 -8.46 6.65 -13.33
N SER A 70 -7.48 5.80 -13.12
CA SER A 70 -6.78 5.13 -14.24
C SER A 70 -7.52 3.86 -14.62
N PRO A 71 -7.56 3.52 -15.95
CA PRO A 71 -8.17 2.27 -16.39
C PRO A 71 -7.51 1.06 -15.72
N GLY A 72 -8.31 0.19 -15.14
CA GLY A 72 -7.81 -0.98 -14.40
C GLY A 72 -7.42 -0.69 -12.95
N GLY A 73 -7.44 0.57 -12.54
CA GLY A 73 -7.04 0.97 -11.20
C GLY A 73 -8.01 0.58 -10.09
N ASP A 74 -9.25 0.22 -10.43
CA ASP A 74 -10.24 -0.20 -9.46
C ASP A 74 -10.05 -1.63 -8.96
N ALA A 75 -9.28 -2.43 -9.68
CA ALA A 75 -9.11 -3.85 -9.36
C ALA A 75 -8.16 -4.11 -8.21
N VAL A 76 -7.32 -3.14 -7.86
CA VAL A 76 -6.31 -3.29 -6.81
C VAL A 76 -6.92 -2.96 -5.45
N HIS A 77 -6.73 -3.84 -4.47
CA HIS A 77 -7.07 -3.53 -3.09
C HIS A 77 -5.96 -2.65 -2.50
N VAL A 78 -6.34 -1.54 -1.88
CA VAL A 78 -5.37 -0.58 -1.35
C VAL A 78 -5.50 -0.46 0.16
N LEU A 79 -4.40 -0.75 0.86
CA LEU A 79 -4.26 -0.51 2.30
C LEU A 79 -3.33 0.68 2.48
N MET A 80 -3.87 1.75 3.07
CA MET A 80 -3.09 2.95 3.35
C MET A 80 -2.57 2.91 4.78
N THR A 81 -1.43 3.54 5.01
CA THR A 81 -0.86 3.65 6.35
C THR A 81 -0.29 5.05 6.57
N SER A 82 -0.35 5.52 7.81
CA SER A 82 0.18 6.83 8.20
C SER A 82 0.37 6.90 9.70
N GLY A 83 1.26 7.77 10.14
CA GLY A 83 1.39 8.11 11.56
C GLY A 83 0.32 9.09 12.05
N LEU A 84 -0.46 9.66 11.14
CA LEU A 84 -1.60 10.53 11.46
C LEU A 84 -2.88 9.83 11.08
N ASP A 85 -3.92 10.04 11.87
CA ASP A 85 -5.23 9.44 11.57
C ASP A 85 -5.91 10.22 10.45
N VAL A 86 -5.72 9.74 9.23
CA VAL A 86 -6.35 10.28 8.02
C VAL A 86 -7.21 9.22 7.34
N LYS A 87 -7.76 8.34 8.13
CA LYS A 87 -8.57 7.22 7.64
C LYS A 87 -9.70 7.66 6.72
N GLU A 88 -10.46 8.65 7.14
CA GLU A 88 -11.61 9.12 6.34
C GLU A 88 -11.17 9.63 4.98
N GLN A 89 -10.10 10.41 4.93
CA GLN A 89 -9.57 10.92 3.66
C GLN A 89 -9.14 9.77 2.74
N CYS A 90 -8.51 8.76 3.32
CA CYS A 90 -8.09 7.59 2.54
C CYS A 90 -9.29 6.86 1.96
N LEU A 91 -10.29 6.60 2.78
CA LEU A 91 -11.50 5.88 2.34
C LEU A 91 -12.28 6.69 1.29
N GLU A 92 -12.38 7.99 1.47
CA GLU A 92 -13.05 8.87 0.51
C GLU A 92 -12.37 8.85 -0.86
N ASN A 93 -11.06 8.62 -0.89
CA ASN A 93 -10.31 8.57 -2.14
C ASN A 93 -10.18 7.14 -2.70
N GLY A 94 -10.87 6.18 -2.10
CA GLY A 94 -10.99 4.85 -2.67
C GLY A 94 -10.11 3.77 -2.03
N ALA A 95 -9.56 4.03 -0.84
CA ALA A 95 -8.83 2.99 -0.11
C ALA A 95 -9.80 1.92 0.40
N ASN A 96 -9.33 0.68 0.44
CA ASN A 96 -10.07 -0.44 0.99
C ASN A 96 -9.85 -0.58 2.51
N GLY A 97 -8.78 0.02 3.02
CA GLY A 97 -8.48 -0.01 4.44
C GLY A 97 -7.41 1.01 4.81
N PHE A 98 -7.27 1.19 6.12
CA PHE A 98 -6.29 2.11 6.69
C PHE A 98 -5.76 1.52 7.98
N ILE A 99 -4.46 1.64 8.21
CA ILE A 99 -3.83 1.21 9.45
C ILE A 99 -2.93 2.32 9.98
N LEU A 100 -3.11 2.67 11.26
CA LEU A 100 -2.36 3.74 11.90
C LEU A 100 -1.02 3.23 12.43
N LYS A 101 0.05 3.98 12.19
CA LYS A 101 1.38 3.68 12.74
C LYS A 101 1.51 4.24 14.15
N PRO A 102 2.22 3.59 15.05
CA PRO A 102 2.81 2.26 14.91
C PRO A 102 1.74 1.16 15.05
N PHE A 103 1.90 0.09 14.29
CA PHE A 103 0.97 -1.03 14.36
C PHE A 103 1.71 -2.33 14.68
N MET A 104 0.99 -3.29 15.26
CA MET A 104 1.52 -4.61 15.51
C MET A 104 1.39 -5.46 14.24
N PRO A 105 2.28 -6.44 14.04
CA PRO A 105 2.20 -7.33 12.88
C PRO A 105 0.82 -7.98 12.70
N GLU A 106 0.17 -8.37 13.81
CA GLU A 106 -1.17 -8.96 13.75
C GLU A 106 -2.21 -8.01 13.17
N GLU A 107 -2.12 -6.72 13.50
CA GLU A 107 -3.03 -5.73 12.94
C GLU A 107 -2.88 -5.65 11.42
N LEU A 108 -1.63 -5.64 10.95
CA LEU A 108 -1.34 -5.63 9.51
C LEU A 108 -1.91 -6.87 8.84
N PHE A 109 -1.65 -8.05 9.38
CA PHE A 109 -2.10 -9.30 8.79
C PHE A 109 -3.62 -9.40 8.78
N ASN A 110 -4.29 -8.93 9.84
CA ASN A 110 -5.75 -8.92 9.89
C ASN A 110 -6.33 -8.02 8.80
N CYS A 111 -5.75 -6.84 8.59
CA CYS A 111 -6.17 -5.93 7.54
C CYS A 111 -6.01 -6.57 6.16
N LEU A 112 -4.87 -7.19 5.90
CA LEU A 112 -4.58 -7.82 4.62
C LEU A 112 -5.53 -8.99 4.35
N ARG A 113 -5.78 -9.82 5.36
CA ARG A 113 -6.69 -10.96 5.23
C ARG A 113 -8.13 -10.53 4.95
N SER A 114 -8.56 -9.41 5.53
CA SER A 114 -9.92 -8.90 5.32
C SER A 114 -10.13 -8.36 3.90
N MET A 115 -9.08 -8.06 3.21
CA MET A 115 -9.16 -7.58 1.82
C MET A 115 -9.25 -8.68 0.78
N GLY A 116 -9.21 -9.88 1.22
CA GLY A 116 -9.36 -10.98 0.33
C GLY A 116 -8.18 -11.79 0.10
#